data_a325a674dda83a8d8c0295aaa82a09a1
#
_entry.id   a325a674dda83a8d8c0295aaa82a09a1
#
_cell.length_a   1.000
_cell.length_b   1.000
_cell.length_c   1.000
_cell.angle_alpha   90.00
_cell.angle_beta   90.00
_cell.angle_gamma   90.00
#
_symmetry.space_group_name_H-M   'P 1'
#
loop_
_entity.id
_entity.type
_entity.pdbx_description
1 polymer ?
#
loop_
_entity_poly.entity_id
_entity_poly.type
_entity_poly.pdbx_seq_one_letter_code
_entity_poly.pdbx_strand_id
1 'polypeptide(L)'
;MGRTQQRGKSWPGRRAAALLAAMTPLLLSGCASGGPQPQQSASASSSATAAPQGRSYISFTSYPGWIQRSLPAGTFNFAPWTVISDFGLWPTKTGGIAVGDMDSLSYIPPAVAAAHKAGKKIIMAVGEQGLGSVFASAASPRYQATLITSITNYLAKYGFDGVDVDWEEDVPQNEASYVSLIRNLRATFNREFPRPVFLSADVDVGQTPPNIAAQIAPYVNTINMETFQNNGVSSAVAYTRAGISASKLLMGIGVAPGYYDTSEARVATKVRYVEGHGLAGTLLWQPGNLKTDQTDPRLIPLRQMIGS
;
A
#
# COMPACT_ATOMS: atom_id res chain seq x y z
N MET A 1 41.23 16.86 -1.60
CA MET A 1 39.97 17.61 -1.83
C MET A 1 39.32 17.00 -3.08
N GLY A 2 38.50 15.99 -2.96
CA GLY A 2 37.82 15.29 -4.04
C GLY A 2 36.34 15.22 -3.69
N ARG A 3 35.49 15.98 -4.36
CA ARG A 3 34.03 15.88 -4.28
C ARG A 3 33.59 14.62 -5.01
N THR A 4 33.20 13.60 -4.28
CA THR A 4 32.51 12.43 -4.84
C THR A 4 31.04 12.81 -5.04
N GLN A 5 30.64 13.01 -6.27
CA GLN A 5 29.22 13.10 -6.64
C GLN A 5 28.56 11.75 -6.40
N GLN A 6 27.67 11.67 -5.43
CA GLN A 6 26.74 10.55 -5.30
C GLN A 6 25.75 10.61 -6.47
N ARG A 7 25.94 9.73 -7.42
CA ARG A 7 24.95 9.42 -8.47
C ARG A 7 23.79 8.70 -7.79
N GLY A 8 22.60 9.32 -7.79
CA GLY A 8 21.37 8.64 -7.42
C GLY A 8 21.19 7.38 -8.27
N LYS A 9 21.04 6.26 -7.63
CA LYS A 9 20.65 5.01 -8.29
C LYS A 9 19.24 5.21 -8.82
N SER A 10 19.13 5.37 -10.15
CA SER A 10 17.85 5.31 -10.86
C SER A 10 17.39 3.86 -10.87
N TRP A 11 16.21 3.60 -10.35
CA TRP A 11 15.52 2.31 -10.45
C TRP A 11 15.32 1.94 -11.93
N PRO A 12 15.67 0.73 -12.36
CA PRO A 12 15.44 0.30 -13.72
C PRO A 12 13.95 0.04 -13.95
N GLY A 13 13.28 1.01 -14.56
CA GLY A 13 11.91 0.82 -15.06
C GLY A 13 11.87 -0.34 -16.05
N ARG A 14 11.20 -1.42 -15.73
CA ARG A 14 10.89 -2.50 -16.68
C ARG A 14 9.98 -1.94 -17.76
N ARG A 15 10.47 -1.94 -19.00
CA ARG A 15 9.65 -1.66 -20.18
C ARG A 15 8.68 -2.83 -20.38
N ALA A 16 7.40 -2.60 -20.12
CA ALA A 16 6.34 -3.51 -20.52
C ALA A 16 6.29 -3.54 -22.04
N ALA A 17 6.51 -4.69 -22.66
CA ALA A 17 6.29 -4.93 -24.07
C ALA A 17 4.78 -4.99 -24.32
N ALA A 18 4.24 -3.95 -24.95
CA ALA A 18 2.87 -3.93 -25.39
C ALA A 18 2.74 -4.78 -26.67
N LEU A 19 2.07 -5.94 -26.58
CA LEU A 19 1.59 -6.69 -27.74
C LEU A 19 0.35 -6.00 -28.26
N LEU A 20 0.46 -5.30 -29.40
CA LEU A 20 -0.68 -4.82 -30.16
C LEU A 20 -1.34 -6.00 -30.89
N ALA A 21 -2.54 -6.39 -30.46
CA ALA A 21 -3.44 -7.21 -31.23
C ALA A 21 -4.29 -6.28 -32.10
N ALA A 22 -4.08 -6.31 -33.41
CA ALA A 22 -4.90 -5.62 -34.40
C ALA A 22 -6.24 -6.34 -34.56
N MET A 23 -7.35 -5.69 -34.23
CA MET A 23 -8.69 -6.12 -34.62
C MET A 23 -9.24 -5.18 -35.70
N THR A 24 -9.51 -5.75 -36.86
CA THR A 24 -10.14 -5.11 -38.02
C THR A 24 -11.64 -4.94 -37.77
N PRO A 25 -12.28 -3.82 -38.09
CA PRO A 25 -13.74 -3.70 -38.01
C PRO A 25 -14.40 -4.15 -39.33
N LEU A 26 -15.39 -5.02 -39.22
CA LEU A 26 -16.34 -5.32 -40.30
C LEU A 26 -17.37 -4.18 -40.36
N LEU A 27 -17.46 -3.57 -41.54
CA LEU A 27 -18.53 -2.64 -41.93
C LEU A 27 -19.77 -3.41 -42.34
N LEU A 28 -20.92 -3.19 -41.69
CA LEU A 28 -22.23 -3.53 -42.19
C LEU A 28 -23.06 -2.26 -42.32
N SER A 29 -23.34 -1.90 -43.57
CA SER A 29 -24.26 -0.84 -43.98
C SER A 29 -25.70 -1.29 -43.79
N GLY A 30 -26.52 -0.49 -43.11
CA GLY A 30 -27.96 -0.62 -43.07
C GLY A 30 -28.62 0.76 -43.04
N CYS A 31 -29.21 1.18 -44.16
CA CYS A 31 -30.06 2.38 -44.28
C CYS A 31 -31.43 2.13 -43.64
N ALA A 32 -31.88 3.04 -42.77
CA ALA A 32 -33.30 3.24 -42.49
C ALA A 32 -33.56 4.70 -42.14
N SER A 33 -34.41 5.32 -42.93
CA SER A 33 -34.96 6.67 -42.85
C SER A 33 -36.04 6.77 -41.77
N GLY A 34 -35.95 7.79 -40.89
CA GLY A 34 -37.01 8.11 -39.91
C GLY A 34 -36.82 9.55 -39.43
N GLY A 35 -37.87 10.34 -39.58
CA GLY A 35 -37.93 11.79 -39.43
C GLY A 35 -37.73 12.31 -37.98
N PRO A 36 -37.71 13.65 -37.82
CA PRO A 36 -37.28 14.30 -36.58
C PRO A 36 -38.36 14.28 -35.50
N GLN A 37 -37.99 13.78 -34.33
CA GLN A 37 -38.76 13.92 -33.11
C GLN A 37 -38.14 15.01 -32.23
N PRO A 38 -38.92 15.86 -31.52
CA PRO A 38 -38.41 16.96 -30.75
C PRO A 38 -37.64 16.49 -29.49
N GLN A 39 -36.42 16.98 -29.33
CA GLN A 39 -35.60 16.76 -28.13
C GLN A 39 -36.25 17.45 -26.93
N GLN A 40 -36.73 16.69 -25.99
CA GLN A 40 -36.94 17.11 -24.61
C GLN A 40 -35.59 17.15 -23.91
N SER A 41 -35.20 18.34 -23.51
CA SER A 41 -34.01 18.57 -22.66
C SER A 41 -34.25 17.98 -21.29
N ALA A 42 -33.81 16.75 -21.06
CA ALA A 42 -33.71 16.19 -19.72
C ALA A 42 -32.50 16.82 -19.02
N SER A 43 -32.78 17.75 -18.11
CA SER A 43 -31.80 18.24 -17.14
C SER A 43 -31.34 17.04 -16.28
N ALA A 44 -30.18 16.52 -16.57
CA ALA A 44 -29.53 15.52 -15.73
C ALA A 44 -29.11 16.22 -14.44
N SER A 45 -29.95 16.14 -13.41
CA SER A 45 -29.54 16.38 -12.04
C SER A 45 -28.48 15.34 -11.69
N SER A 46 -27.23 15.74 -11.67
CA SER A 46 -26.16 14.96 -11.04
C SER A 46 -26.43 14.91 -9.54
N SER A 47 -27.17 13.91 -9.09
CA SER A 47 -27.23 13.57 -7.67
C SER A 47 -25.84 13.07 -7.29
N ALA A 48 -25.02 13.96 -6.76
CA ALA A 48 -23.85 13.59 -5.99
C ALA A 48 -24.35 12.69 -4.85
N THR A 49 -24.10 11.39 -4.97
CA THR A 49 -24.39 10.43 -3.91
C THR A 49 -23.50 10.86 -2.73
N ALA A 50 -24.15 11.40 -1.67
CA ALA A 50 -23.45 11.75 -0.44
C ALA A 50 -22.73 10.50 0.08
N ALA A 51 -21.45 10.65 0.43
CA ALA A 51 -20.69 9.59 1.06
C ALA A 51 -21.47 9.04 2.26
N PRO A 52 -21.49 7.71 2.49
CA PRO A 52 -22.18 7.13 3.62
C PRO A 52 -21.58 7.70 4.90
N GLN A 53 -22.38 8.49 5.62
CA GLN A 53 -21.99 9.10 6.89
C GLN A 53 -21.67 7.98 7.90
N GLY A 54 -20.45 7.97 8.44
CA GLY A 54 -20.04 7.09 9.54
C GLY A 54 -18.94 6.07 9.23
N ARG A 55 -18.37 6.03 8.02
CA ARG A 55 -17.27 5.11 7.70
C ARG A 55 -15.91 5.76 7.97
N SER A 56 -15.07 5.09 8.78
CA SER A 56 -13.67 5.49 8.95
C SER A 56 -12.83 4.88 7.83
N TYR A 57 -12.11 5.73 7.10
CA TYR A 57 -11.15 5.31 6.08
C TYR A 57 -9.74 5.27 6.64
N ILE A 58 -8.91 4.41 6.05
CA ILE A 58 -7.49 4.34 6.34
C ILE A 58 -6.73 5.18 5.31
N SER A 59 -5.99 6.16 5.80
CA SER A 59 -4.94 6.83 5.04
C SER A 59 -3.60 6.30 5.55
N PHE A 60 -3.01 5.41 4.79
CA PHE A 60 -1.75 4.73 5.11
C PHE A 60 -0.60 5.38 4.36
N THR A 61 0.57 5.48 4.96
CA THR A 61 1.78 5.93 4.26
C THR A 61 3.01 5.18 4.73
N SER A 62 3.92 4.90 3.80
CA SER A 62 5.26 4.43 4.13
C SER A 62 6.13 5.61 4.56
N TYR A 63 6.94 5.42 5.60
CA TYR A 63 7.87 6.40 6.14
C TYR A 63 9.28 5.82 6.22
N PRO A 64 9.98 5.68 5.08
CA PRO A 64 11.26 5.01 4.99
C PRO A 64 12.39 5.79 5.67
N GLY A 65 13.40 5.07 6.15
CA GLY A 65 14.56 5.63 6.82
C GLY A 65 15.33 6.69 6.02
N TRP A 66 15.42 6.52 4.69
CA TRP A 66 16.04 7.56 3.83
C TRP A 66 15.26 8.87 3.78
N ILE A 67 13.94 8.82 4.04
CA ILE A 67 13.12 10.03 4.20
C ILE A 67 13.32 10.60 5.62
N GLN A 68 13.34 9.76 6.64
CA GLN A 68 13.52 10.17 8.03
C GLN A 68 14.82 10.96 8.23
N ARG A 69 15.82 10.69 7.42
CA ARG A 69 17.07 11.46 7.42
C ARG A 69 16.90 12.93 6.99
N SER A 70 16.05 13.17 6.00
CA SER A 70 15.81 14.51 5.42
C SER A 70 14.54 15.18 5.97
N LEU A 71 13.59 14.39 6.42
CA LEU A 71 12.31 14.81 7.00
C LEU A 71 12.11 14.03 8.32
N PRO A 72 12.83 14.41 9.40
CA PRO A 72 12.79 13.68 10.66
C PRO A 72 11.42 13.77 11.34
N ALA A 73 11.14 12.83 12.24
CA ALA A 73 9.85 12.68 12.91
C ALA A 73 9.36 13.96 13.62
N GLY A 74 10.27 14.83 14.09
CA GLY A 74 9.88 16.12 14.67
C GLY A 74 9.30 17.14 13.70
N THR A 75 9.50 16.95 12.40
CA THR A 75 9.00 17.82 11.32
C THR A 75 8.03 17.13 10.39
N PHE A 76 7.92 15.80 10.46
CA PHE A 76 6.96 15.04 9.68
C PHE A 76 5.52 15.32 10.15
N ASN A 77 4.63 15.65 9.22
CA ASN A 77 3.22 15.86 9.57
C ASN A 77 2.45 14.54 9.57
N PHE A 78 2.03 14.13 10.71
CA PHE A 78 1.22 12.94 10.91
C PHE A 78 -0.27 13.15 10.63
N ALA A 79 -0.75 14.41 10.51
CA ALA A 79 -2.17 14.71 10.40
C ALA A 79 -2.90 14.00 9.25
N PRO A 80 -2.33 13.90 8.00
CA PRO A 80 -3.00 13.26 6.89
C PRO A 80 -3.13 11.73 7.00
N TRP A 81 -2.50 11.11 7.99
CA TRP A 81 -2.35 9.65 8.07
C TRP A 81 -3.10 9.08 9.27
N THR A 82 -3.59 7.86 9.11
CA THR A 82 -4.16 7.05 10.20
C THR A 82 -3.21 5.93 10.60
N VAL A 83 -2.43 5.43 9.65
CA VAL A 83 -1.39 4.41 9.84
C VAL A 83 -0.12 4.85 9.12
N ILE A 84 1.01 4.77 9.81
CA ILE A 84 2.34 5.03 9.28
C ILE A 84 3.12 3.71 9.32
N SER A 85 3.69 3.28 8.20
CA SER A 85 4.59 2.15 8.11
C SER A 85 6.04 2.63 8.16
N ASP A 86 6.72 2.38 9.27
CA ASP A 86 8.15 2.66 9.44
C ASP A 86 8.92 1.63 8.62
N PHE A 87 9.48 2.07 7.49
CA PHE A 87 9.98 1.22 6.44
C PHE A 87 11.51 1.19 6.42
N GLY A 88 12.09 -0.02 6.27
CA GLY A 88 13.54 -0.21 6.19
C GLY A 88 14.06 -1.37 7.03
N LEU A 89 13.19 -2.26 7.52
CA LEU A 89 13.58 -3.49 8.20
C LEU A 89 13.43 -4.68 7.25
N TRP A 90 14.46 -5.50 7.15
CA TRP A 90 14.53 -6.64 6.23
C TRP A 90 14.62 -7.97 6.97
N PRO A 91 13.96 -9.02 6.50
CA PRO A 91 14.24 -10.35 7.02
C PRO A 91 15.64 -10.79 6.61
N THR A 92 16.29 -11.59 7.44
CA THR A 92 17.49 -12.35 7.04
C THR A 92 17.08 -13.76 6.59
N LYS A 93 17.89 -14.41 5.79
CA LYS A 93 17.61 -15.80 5.32
C LYS A 93 17.36 -16.80 6.45
N THR A 94 17.81 -16.51 7.67
CA THR A 94 17.67 -17.35 8.86
C THR A 94 16.59 -16.88 9.83
N GLY A 95 15.75 -15.92 9.41
CA GLY A 95 14.61 -15.44 10.17
C GLY A 95 14.93 -14.31 11.19
N GLY A 96 16.14 -13.75 11.18
CA GLY A 96 16.44 -12.53 11.90
C GLY A 96 15.85 -11.30 11.21
N ILE A 97 15.94 -10.14 11.85
CA ILE A 97 15.67 -8.82 11.25
C ILE A 97 16.98 -8.05 11.14
N ALA A 98 17.23 -7.51 9.95
CA ALA A 98 18.32 -6.61 9.64
C ALA A 98 17.77 -5.20 9.33
N VAL A 99 18.64 -4.22 9.41
CA VAL A 99 18.34 -2.84 9.01
C VAL A 99 18.77 -2.65 7.55
N GLY A 100 17.91 -2.06 6.74
CA GLY A 100 18.21 -1.74 5.36
C GLY A 100 19.37 -0.74 5.22
N ASP A 101 20.01 -0.72 4.06
CA ASP A 101 21.26 0.04 3.82
C ASP A 101 21.15 1.55 4.06
N MET A 102 19.95 2.11 3.97
CA MET A 102 19.71 3.55 4.12
C MET A 102 18.90 3.91 5.37
N ASP A 103 18.75 2.96 6.30
CA ASP A 103 17.97 3.12 7.51
C ASP A 103 18.86 3.11 8.77
N SER A 104 18.26 3.37 9.92
CA SER A 104 18.89 3.30 11.22
C SER A 104 17.88 3.00 12.31
N LEU A 105 18.23 2.06 13.20
CA LEU A 105 17.42 1.80 14.39
C LEU A 105 17.22 3.03 15.28
N SER A 106 18.08 4.05 15.14
CA SER A 106 17.94 5.30 15.89
C SER A 106 16.77 6.17 15.44
N TYR A 107 16.22 5.93 14.24
CA TYR A 107 15.05 6.65 13.74
C TYR A 107 13.74 6.14 14.35
N ILE A 108 13.68 4.87 14.74
CA ILE A 108 12.46 4.22 15.23
C ILE A 108 11.89 4.89 16.49
N PRO A 109 12.64 5.08 17.60
CA PRO A 109 12.06 5.65 18.81
C PRO A 109 11.44 7.04 18.64
N PRO A 110 12.09 8.00 17.96
CA PRO A 110 11.47 9.31 17.73
C PRO A 110 10.26 9.24 16.79
N ALA A 111 10.24 8.35 15.78
CA ALA A 111 9.10 8.16 14.90
C ALA A 111 7.89 7.60 15.65
N VAL A 112 8.09 6.56 16.48
CA VAL A 112 7.05 5.96 17.31
C VAL A 112 6.48 6.98 18.29
N ALA A 113 7.34 7.70 19.00
CA ALA A 113 6.92 8.73 19.98
C ALA A 113 6.10 9.85 19.30
N ALA A 114 6.53 10.32 18.12
CA ALA A 114 5.86 11.40 17.41
C ALA A 114 4.50 10.94 16.83
N ALA A 115 4.43 9.74 16.26
CA ALA A 115 3.17 9.17 15.77
C ALA A 115 2.15 9.00 16.90
N HIS A 116 2.55 8.42 18.03
CA HIS A 116 1.68 8.25 19.20
C HIS A 116 1.24 9.59 19.81
N LYS A 117 2.14 10.58 19.89
CA LYS A 117 1.78 11.94 20.31
C LYS A 117 0.73 12.56 19.39
N ALA A 118 0.77 12.24 18.09
CA ALA A 118 -0.22 12.69 17.11
C ALA A 118 -1.51 11.84 17.11
N GLY A 119 -1.63 10.83 17.98
CA GLY A 119 -2.78 9.92 18.04
C GLY A 119 -2.87 8.96 16.83
N LYS A 120 -1.73 8.67 16.20
CA LYS A 120 -1.66 7.82 15.01
C LYS A 120 -1.06 6.46 15.32
N LYS A 121 -1.43 5.45 14.50
CA LYS A 121 -0.74 4.15 14.56
C LYS A 121 0.56 4.22 13.78
N ILE A 122 1.60 3.62 14.34
CA ILE A 122 2.84 3.36 13.63
C ILE A 122 3.16 1.87 13.69
N ILE A 123 3.41 1.28 12.52
CA ILE A 123 3.72 -0.14 12.38
C ILE A 123 5.07 -0.29 11.71
N MET A 124 5.76 -1.41 11.94
CA MET A 124 7.01 -1.69 11.26
C MET A 124 6.75 -2.38 9.93
N ALA A 125 7.33 -1.92 8.84
CA ALA A 125 7.41 -2.70 7.61
C ALA A 125 8.56 -3.71 7.71
N VAL A 126 8.28 -4.94 7.29
CA VAL A 126 9.29 -5.99 7.15
C VAL A 126 9.27 -6.45 5.71
N GLY A 127 10.27 -6.03 4.95
CA GLY A 127 10.40 -6.37 3.55
C GLY A 127 10.75 -5.19 2.67
N GLU A 128 10.81 -5.49 1.38
CA GLU A 128 11.12 -4.56 0.29
C GLU A 128 11.15 -5.35 -1.03
N GLN A 129 10.98 -4.68 -2.14
CA GLN A 129 11.24 -5.25 -3.46
C GLN A 129 12.69 -5.78 -3.58
N GLY A 130 12.85 -6.94 -4.20
CA GLY A 130 14.15 -7.60 -4.38
C GLY A 130 14.49 -8.61 -3.27
N LEU A 131 13.63 -8.77 -2.26
CA LEU A 131 13.86 -9.69 -1.15
C LEU A 131 13.12 -11.04 -1.26
N GLY A 132 12.50 -11.36 -2.40
CA GLY A 132 11.70 -12.58 -2.59
C GLY A 132 12.42 -13.85 -2.14
N SER A 133 13.66 -14.09 -2.57
CA SER A 133 14.44 -15.27 -2.17
C SER A 133 14.84 -15.26 -0.69
N VAL A 134 14.98 -14.09 -0.08
CA VAL A 134 15.28 -13.95 1.35
C VAL A 134 14.05 -14.33 2.16
N PHE A 135 12.87 -13.82 1.79
CA PHE A 135 11.60 -14.19 2.39
C PHE A 135 11.30 -15.68 2.24
N ALA A 136 11.49 -16.24 1.03
CA ALA A 136 11.30 -17.67 0.79
C ALA A 136 12.10 -18.53 1.77
N SER A 137 13.35 -18.12 2.06
CA SER A 137 14.18 -18.80 3.06
C SER A 137 13.66 -18.54 4.49
N ALA A 138 13.45 -17.27 4.86
CA ALA A 138 13.06 -16.86 6.22
C ALA A 138 11.69 -17.42 6.64
N ALA A 139 10.73 -17.49 5.70
CA ALA A 139 9.40 -18.03 5.92
C ALA A 139 9.31 -19.55 5.73
N SER A 140 10.42 -20.22 5.38
CA SER A 140 10.45 -21.69 5.28
C SER A 140 10.13 -22.34 6.63
N PRO A 141 9.66 -23.60 6.66
CA PRO A 141 9.39 -24.31 7.91
C PRO A 141 10.56 -24.34 8.90
N ARG A 142 11.79 -24.24 8.37
CA ARG A 142 13.01 -24.23 9.18
C ARG A 142 13.20 -22.95 9.97
N TYR A 143 12.85 -21.80 9.41
CA TYR A 143 13.22 -20.48 9.97
C TYR A 143 12.01 -19.60 10.31
N GLN A 144 10.79 -19.99 9.93
CA GLN A 144 9.59 -19.18 10.13
C GLN A 144 9.35 -18.83 11.60
N ALA A 145 9.57 -19.79 12.52
CA ALA A 145 9.41 -19.53 13.95
C ALA A 145 10.39 -18.46 14.45
N THR A 146 11.64 -18.48 13.94
CA THR A 146 12.64 -17.46 14.24
C THR A 146 12.23 -16.09 13.71
N LEU A 147 11.71 -16.03 12.48
CA LEU A 147 11.23 -14.79 11.89
C LEU A 147 10.08 -14.19 12.70
N ILE A 148 9.08 -14.99 13.06
CA ILE A 148 7.96 -14.57 13.88
C ILE A 148 8.43 -14.02 15.24
N THR A 149 9.34 -14.74 15.90
CA THR A 149 9.93 -14.30 17.19
C THR A 149 10.68 -12.98 17.02
N SER A 150 11.46 -12.82 15.94
CA SER A 150 12.19 -11.60 15.66
C SER A 150 11.25 -10.41 15.46
N ILE A 151 10.18 -10.58 14.69
CA ILE A 151 9.14 -9.55 14.47
C ILE A 151 8.47 -9.20 15.81
N THR A 152 8.06 -10.20 16.60
CA THR A 152 7.41 -10.01 17.90
C THR A 152 8.29 -9.23 18.88
N ASN A 153 9.59 -9.55 18.92
CA ASN A 153 10.56 -8.86 19.75
C ASN A 153 10.75 -7.39 19.35
N TYR A 154 10.76 -7.09 18.05
CA TYR A 154 10.84 -5.71 17.56
C TYR A 154 9.58 -4.91 17.90
N LEU A 155 8.39 -5.50 17.71
CA LEU A 155 7.11 -4.89 18.12
C LEU A 155 7.14 -4.50 19.61
N ALA A 156 7.52 -5.45 20.47
CA ALA A 156 7.58 -5.24 21.91
C ALA A 156 8.65 -4.21 22.31
N LYS A 157 9.84 -4.32 21.72
CA LYS A 157 10.98 -3.47 22.04
C LYS A 157 10.75 -1.99 21.71
N TYR A 158 10.17 -1.71 20.55
CA TYR A 158 10.04 -0.35 20.05
C TYR A 158 8.64 0.24 20.26
N GLY A 159 7.67 -0.58 20.68
CA GLY A 159 6.31 -0.11 20.93
C GLY A 159 5.48 0.14 19.67
N PHE A 160 5.79 -0.54 18.59
CA PHE A 160 4.98 -0.49 17.37
C PHE A 160 3.56 -1.00 17.61
N ASP A 161 2.59 -0.47 16.85
CA ASP A 161 1.19 -0.89 16.90
C ASP A 161 0.91 -2.10 16.01
N GLY A 162 1.87 -2.50 15.18
CA GLY A 162 1.68 -3.59 14.25
C GLY A 162 2.87 -3.84 13.32
N VAL A 163 2.62 -4.71 12.35
CA VAL A 163 3.58 -5.03 11.28
C VAL A 163 2.90 -5.01 9.92
N ASP A 164 3.64 -4.56 8.94
CA ASP A 164 3.37 -4.68 7.52
C ASP A 164 4.32 -5.71 6.92
N VAL A 165 3.79 -6.73 6.27
CA VAL A 165 4.60 -7.75 5.61
C VAL A 165 4.68 -7.41 4.14
N ASP A 166 5.86 -6.96 3.73
CA ASP A 166 6.14 -6.48 2.39
C ASP A 166 6.96 -7.51 1.60
N TRP A 167 6.28 -8.61 1.25
CA TRP A 167 6.85 -9.68 0.43
C TRP A 167 6.25 -9.63 -0.97
N GLU A 168 6.97 -8.97 -1.90
CA GLU A 168 6.46 -8.67 -3.23
C GLU A 168 6.71 -9.76 -4.25
N GLU A 169 7.91 -10.40 -4.24
CA GLU A 169 8.31 -11.33 -5.30
C GLU A 169 8.29 -12.78 -4.86
N ASP A 170 8.23 -13.69 -5.84
CA ASP A 170 8.28 -15.15 -5.64
C ASP A 170 7.15 -15.70 -4.76
N VAL A 171 6.09 -14.92 -4.48
CA VAL A 171 4.95 -15.34 -3.66
C VAL A 171 4.24 -16.57 -4.25
N PRO A 172 3.96 -16.66 -5.57
CA PRO A 172 3.31 -17.83 -6.14
C PRO A 172 4.11 -19.13 -5.96
N GLN A 173 5.43 -19.05 -6.02
CA GLN A 173 6.33 -20.19 -5.85
C GLN A 173 6.45 -20.61 -4.38
N ASN A 174 6.09 -19.72 -3.45
CA ASN A 174 6.22 -19.88 -2.01
C ASN A 174 4.87 -19.72 -1.29
N GLU A 175 3.76 -19.94 -1.97
CA GLU A 175 2.38 -19.70 -1.49
C GLU A 175 2.14 -20.29 -0.09
N ALA A 176 2.47 -21.57 0.11
CA ALA A 176 2.26 -22.24 1.38
C ALA A 176 3.02 -21.57 2.55
N SER A 177 4.27 -21.13 2.30
CA SER A 177 5.10 -20.43 3.28
C SER A 177 4.57 -19.03 3.58
N TYR A 178 4.12 -18.31 2.54
CA TYR A 178 3.53 -16.98 2.67
C TYR A 178 2.23 -17.02 3.51
N VAL A 179 1.29 -17.87 3.13
CA VAL A 179 0.01 -18.03 3.86
C VAL A 179 0.25 -18.50 5.29
N SER A 180 1.18 -19.47 5.49
CA SER A 180 1.55 -19.95 6.82
C SER A 180 2.16 -18.84 7.68
N LEU A 181 3.06 -18.01 7.13
CA LEU A 181 3.67 -16.90 7.86
C LEU A 181 2.61 -15.91 8.36
N ILE A 182 1.73 -15.43 7.49
CA ILE A 182 0.68 -14.46 7.85
C ILE A 182 -0.27 -15.04 8.90
N ARG A 183 -0.72 -16.27 8.71
CA ARG A 183 -1.59 -16.96 9.68
C ARG A 183 -0.92 -17.11 11.05
N ASN A 184 0.35 -17.53 11.07
CA ASN A 184 1.08 -17.77 12.31
C ASN A 184 1.47 -16.47 13.03
N LEU A 185 1.77 -15.38 12.29
CA LEU A 185 1.92 -14.04 12.85
C LEU A 185 0.63 -13.61 13.57
N ARG A 186 -0.53 -13.73 12.92
CA ARG A 186 -1.82 -13.39 13.54
C ARG A 186 -2.07 -14.22 14.80
N ALA A 187 -1.83 -15.52 14.74
CA ALA A 187 -2.01 -16.41 15.90
C ALA A 187 -1.09 -16.03 17.06
N THR A 188 0.18 -15.69 16.76
CA THR A 188 1.16 -15.26 17.77
C THR A 188 0.75 -13.92 18.38
N PHE A 189 0.34 -12.93 17.56
CA PHE A 189 -0.09 -11.63 18.07
C PHE A 189 -1.31 -11.75 19.01
N ASN A 190 -2.29 -12.57 18.63
CA ASN A 190 -3.47 -12.79 19.46
C ASN A 190 -3.14 -13.47 20.80
N ARG A 191 -2.07 -14.24 20.88
CA ARG A 191 -1.63 -14.93 22.09
C ARG A 191 -0.75 -14.07 22.99
N GLU A 192 0.15 -13.26 22.38
CA GLU A 192 1.24 -12.63 23.12
C GLU A 192 0.99 -11.16 23.47
N PHE A 193 0.06 -10.50 22.75
CA PHE A 193 -0.22 -9.09 23.00
C PHE A 193 -1.61 -8.90 23.62
N PRO A 194 -1.73 -8.11 24.71
CA PRO A 194 -3.03 -7.86 25.37
C PRO A 194 -3.93 -6.92 24.56
N ARG A 195 -3.37 -6.20 23.60
CA ARG A 195 -4.11 -5.31 22.68
C ARG A 195 -4.02 -5.83 21.25
N PRO A 196 -5.02 -5.55 20.39
CA PRO A 196 -4.97 -5.95 19.00
C PRO A 196 -3.75 -5.34 18.28
N VAL A 197 -2.95 -6.20 17.65
CA VAL A 197 -1.81 -5.81 16.80
C VAL A 197 -2.30 -5.67 15.37
N PHE A 198 -1.99 -4.54 14.74
CA PHE A 198 -2.31 -4.32 13.33
C PHE A 198 -1.38 -5.19 12.46
N LEU A 199 -1.95 -5.95 11.55
CA LEU A 199 -1.21 -6.77 10.58
C LEU A 199 -1.71 -6.42 9.19
N SER A 200 -0.84 -5.91 8.35
CA SER A 200 -1.08 -5.69 6.93
C SER A 200 -0.14 -6.52 6.07
N ALA A 201 -0.46 -6.63 4.81
CA ALA A 201 0.40 -7.24 3.81
C ALA A 201 0.36 -6.39 2.54
N ASP A 202 1.54 -5.99 2.08
CA ASP A 202 1.71 -5.37 0.78
C ASP A 202 1.67 -6.45 -0.30
N VAL A 203 1.02 -6.14 -1.41
CA VAL A 203 0.90 -7.04 -2.54
C VAL A 203 1.22 -6.32 -3.84
N ASP A 204 2.29 -6.72 -4.50
CA ASP A 204 2.52 -6.36 -5.90
C ASP A 204 1.41 -7.01 -6.74
N VAL A 205 0.49 -6.19 -7.24
CA VAL A 205 -0.69 -6.66 -8.01
C VAL A 205 -0.30 -7.32 -9.35
N GLY A 206 0.94 -7.18 -9.77
CA GLY A 206 1.52 -7.86 -10.95
C GLY A 206 2.09 -9.24 -10.63
N GLN A 207 2.38 -9.52 -9.37
CA GLN A 207 3.08 -10.74 -8.94
C GLN A 207 2.29 -11.58 -7.94
N THR A 208 1.45 -10.98 -7.10
CA THR A 208 0.64 -11.71 -6.14
C THR A 208 -0.78 -11.95 -6.69
N PRO A 209 -1.12 -13.18 -7.12
CA PRO A 209 -2.45 -13.48 -7.63
C PRO A 209 -3.55 -13.25 -6.60
N PRO A 210 -4.74 -12.76 -7.00
CA PRO A 210 -5.86 -12.50 -6.08
C PRO A 210 -6.30 -13.70 -5.25
N ASN A 211 -6.20 -14.93 -5.77
CA ASN A 211 -6.54 -16.15 -5.02
C ASN A 211 -5.56 -16.46 -3.90
N ILE A 212 -4.30 -16.06 -4.01
CA ILE A 212 -3.31 -16.18 -2.92
C ILE A 212 -3.59 -15.11 -1.86
N ALA A 213 -3.82 -13.87 -2.27
CA ALA A 213 -4.18 -12.79 -1.37
C ALA A 213 -5.50 -13.10 -0.60
N ALA A 214 -6.45 -13.80 -1.23
CA ALA A 214 -7.69 -14.23 -0.58
C ALA A 214 -7.45 -15.19 0.58
N GLN A 215 -6.40 -16.03 0.52
CA GLN A 215 -6.08 -16.95 1.59
C GLN A 215 -5.51 -16.25 2.85
N ILE A 216 -4.84 -15.12 2.69
CA ILE A 216 -4.33 -14.33 3.82
C ILE A 216 -5.35 -13.32 4.35
N ALA A 217 -6.37 -12.97 3.57
CA ALA A 217 -7.37 -11.96 3.94
C ALA A 217 -8.04 -12.18 5.32
N PRO A 218 -8.32 -13.41 5.79
CA PRO A 218 -8.88 -13.63 7.12
C PRO A 218 -7.95 -13.21 8.27
N TYR A 219 -6.64 -13.16 8.04
CA TYR A 219 -5.63 -12.98 9.08
C TYR A 219 -5.10 -11.55 9.16
N VAL A 220 -5.29 -10.74 8.12
CA VAL A 220 -4.79 -9.35 8.06
C VAL A 220 -5.90 -8.33 8.36
N ASN A 221 -5.51 -7.14 8.80
CA ASN A 221 -6.38 -5.98 8.88
C ASN A 221 -6.61 -5.38 7.50
N THR A 222 -5.53 -5.23 6.72
CA THR A 222 -5.57 -4.73 5.35
C THR A 222 -4.67 -5.52 4.43
N ILE A 223 -5.04 -5.54 3.16
CA ILE A 223 -4.21 -5.92 2.02
C ILE A 223 -3.95 -4.64 1.23
N ASN A 224 -2.70 -4.26 1.13
CA ASN A 224 -2.26 -3.02 0.54
C ASN A 224 -1.88 -3.30 -0.91
N MET A 225 -2.78 -2.96 -1.84
CA MET A 225 -2.55 -3.20 -3.27
C MET A 225 -1.60 -2.15 -3.84
N GLU A 226 -0.44 -2.55 -4.30
CA GLU A 226 0.54 -1.67 -4.93
C GLU A 226 0.15 -1.28 -6.35
N THR A 227 -0.85 -0.44 -6.47
CA THR A 227 -1.39 0.06 -7.74
C THR A 227 -0.72 1.37 -8.17
N PHE A 228 0.58 1.49 -7.95
CA PHE A 228 1.33 2.73 -8.15
C PHE A 228 1.49 3.14 -9.62
N GLN A 229 1.37 2.19 -10.56
CA GLN A 229 1.60 2.41 -11.99
C GLN A 229 0.33 2.71 -12.78
N ASN A 230 -0.85 2.61 -12.15
CA ASN A 230 -2.15 2.76 -12.82
C ASN A 230 -3.26 3.25 -11.88
N ASN A 231 -4.50 3.29 -12.35
CA ASN A 231 -5.64 3.74 -11.54
C ASN A 231 -6.15 2.73 -10.51
N GLY A 232 -5.62 1.52 -10.46
CA GLY A 232 -5.94 0.50 -9.46
C GLY A 232 -7.30 -0.20 -9.61
N VAL A 233 -8.17 0.26 -10.50
CA VAL A 233 -9.57 -0.23 -10.59
C VAL A 233 -9.64 -1.71 -10.96
N SER A 234 -8.89 -2.14 -11.98
CA SER A 234 -8.85 -3.54 -12.42
C SER A 234 -8.37 -4.49 -11.31
N SER A 235 -7.36 -4.07 -10.55
CA SER A 235 -6.85 -4.83 -9.41
C SER A 235 -7.90 -4.93 -8.31
N ALA A 236 -8.52 -3.81 -7.91
CA ALA A 236 -9.57 -3.82 -6.89
C ALA A 236 -10.74 -4.76 -7.27
N VAL A 237 -11.16 -4.72 -8.54
CA VAL A 237 -12.20 -5.64 -9.06
C VAL A 237 -11.73 -7.10 -9.02
N ALA A 238 -10.49 -7.40 -9.41
CA ALA A 238 -9.97 -8.76 -9.40
C ALA A 238 -9.89 -9.33 -7.96
N TYR A 239 -9.37 -8.54 -7.02
CA TYR A 239 -9.24 -8.96 -5.63
C TYR A 239 -10.61 -9.14 -4.94
N THR A 240 -11.58 -8.26 -5.19
CA THR A 240 -12.94 -8.43 -4.66
C THR A 240 -13.65 -9.64 -5.27
N ARG A 241 -13.46 -9.92 -6.55
CA ARG A 241 -13.99 -11.14 -7.21
C ARG A 241 -13.38 -12.43 -6.66
N ALA A 242 -12.16 -12.38 -6.16
CA ALA A 242 -11.53 -13.50 -5.48
C ALA A 242 -12.08 -13.73 -4.05
N GLY A 243 -13.05 -12.94 -3.61
CA GLY A 243 -13.72 -13.09 -2.30
C GLY A 243 -13.12 -12.24 -1.19
N ILE A 244 -12.20 -11.34 -1.48
CA ILE A 244 -11.65 -10.41 -0.48
C ILE A 244 -12.66 -9.29 -0.26
N SER A 245 -13.04 -9.05 1.01
CA SER A 245 -13.90 -7.91 1.35
C SER A 245 -13.25 -6.60 0.93
N ALA A 246 -13.98 -5.75 0.23
CA ALA A 246 -13.53 -4.41 -0.13
C ALA A 246 -13.03 -3.62 1.09
N SER A 247 -13.64 -3.83 2.26
CA SER A 247 -13.25 -3.20 3.53
C SER A 247 -11.88 -3.63 4.08
N LYS A 248 -11.16 -4.48 3.38
CA LYS A 248 -9.78 -4.88 3.68
C LYS A 248 -8.76 -4.38 2.65
N LEU A 249 -9.21 -3.82 1.54
CA LEU A 249 -8.33 -3.42 0.45
C LEU A 249 -7.94 -1.94 0.58
N LEU A 250 -6.65 -1.65 0.58
CA LEU A 250 -6.12 -0.30 0.37
C LEU A 250 -5.67 -0.16 -1.09
N MET A 251 -6.00 0.99 -1.68
CA MET A 251 -5.58 1.32 -3.04
C MET A 251 -4.28 2.11 -3.00
N GLY A 252 -3.25 1.61 -3.67
CA GLY A 252 -1.94 2.25 -3.74
C GLY A 252 -1.97 3.57 -4.52
N ILE A 253 -1.36 4.60 -3.97
CA ILE A 253 -1.14 5.93 -4.56
C ILE A 253 0.35 6.13 -4.70
N GLY A 254 0.86 6.15 -5.92
CA GLY A 254 2.27 6.35 -6.23
C GLY A 254 2.55 7.78 -6.67
N VAL A 255 3.26 8.55 -5.84
CA VAL A 255 3.54 9.98 -6.10
C VAL A 255 4.98 10.26 -6.53
N ALA A 256 5.82 9.24 -6.65
CA ALA A 256 7.18 9.37 -7.17
C ALA A 256 7.20 9.70 -8.67
N PRO A 257 8.27 10.33 -9.18
CA PRO A 257 8.45 10.51 -10.61
C PRO A 257 8.34 9.19 -11.38
N GLY A 258 7.53 9.16 -12.43
CA GLY A 258 7.27 7.97 -13.23
C GLY A 258 6.08 7.13 -12.77
N TYR A 259 5.50 7.41 -11.60
CA TYR A 259 4.28 6.77 -11.13
C TYR A 259 3.01 7.47 -11.65
N TYR A 260 1.86 6.83 -11.42
CA TYR A 260 0.59 7.28 -12.01
C TYR A 260 0.06 8.57 -11.37
N ASP A 261 0.17 8.73 -10.04
CA ASP A 261 -0.55 9.76 -9.28
C ASP A 261 0.23 11.08 -9.21
N THR A 262 0.51 11.67 -10.36
CA THR A 262 1.31 12.90 -10.51
C THR A 262 0.54 14.19 -10.26
N SER A 263 -0.79 14.12 -10.06
CA SER A 263 -1.65 15.29 -9.83
C SER A 263 -2.74 15.02 -8.80
N GLU A 264 -3.24 16.09 -8.19
CA GLU A 264 -4.40 16.06 -7.30
C GLU A 264 -5.61 15.34 -7.94
N ALA A 265 -5.91 15.63 -9.20
CA ALA A 265 -7.05 15.04 -9.91
C ALA A 265 -6.94 13.52 -10.02
N ARG A 266 -5.74 12.95 -10.21
CA ARG A 266 -5.53 11.50 -10.24
C ARG A 266 -5.70 10.88 -8.86
N VAL A 267 -5.15 11.49 -7.83
CA VAL A 267 -5.37 11.07 -6.43
C VAL A 267 -6.85 11.13 -6.08
N ALA A 268 -7.54 12.23 -6.39
CA ALA A 268 -8.97 12.38 -6.17
C ALA A 268 -9.79 11.33 -6.91
N THR A 269 -9.38 10.88 -8.09
CA THR A 269 -10.06 9.80 -8.82
C THR A 269 -9.96 8.47 -8.08
N LYS A 270 -8.78 8.12 -7.54
CA LYS A 270 -8.62 6.93 -6.70
C LYS A 270 -9.41 7.02 -5.41
N VAL A 271 -9.38 8.17 -4.74
CA VAL A 271 -10.15 8.39 -3.50
C VAL A 271 -11.65 8.21 -3.76
N ARG A 272 -12.21 8.84 -4.79
CA ARG A 272 -13.63 8.64 -5.16
C ARG A 272 -13.97 7.17 -5.45
N TYR A 273 -13.04 6.43 -6.07
CA TYR A 273 -13.25 4.99 -6.29
C TYR A 273 -13.28 4.23 -4.96
N VAL A 274 -12.34 4.52 -4.06
CA VAL A 274 -12.28 3.93 -2.70
C VAL A 274 -13.59 4.15 -1.95
N GLU A 275 -14.08 5.39 -1.93
CA GLU A 275 -15.33 5.76 -1.25
C GLU A 275 -16.55 5.10 -1.90
N GLY A 276 -16.67 5.19 -3.22
CA GLY A 276 -17.82 4.67 -3.97
C GLY A 276 -17.93 3.14 -3.98
N HIS A 277 -16.83 2.42 -3.76
CA HIS A 277 -16.82 0.95 -3.78
C HIS A 277 -16.54 0.33 -2.40
N GLY A 278 -16.47 1.16 -1.37
CA GLY A 278 -16.32 0.69 -0.01
C GLY A 278 -14.98 0.01 0.29
N LEU A 279 -13.88 0.43 -0.35
CA LEU A 279 -12.56 -0.01 0.03
C LEU A 279 -12.20 0.52 1.42
N ALA A 280 -11.17 -0.08 2.05
CA ALA A 280 -10.72 0.35 3.38
C ALA A 280 -10.07 1.73 3.37
N GLY A 281 -9.44 2.12 2.27
CA GLY A 281 -8.73 3.38 2.17
C GLY A 281 -7.61 3.35 1.12
N THR A 282 -6.55 4.10 1.39
CA THR A 282 -5.41 4.26 0.48
C THR A 282 -4.08 4.00 1.17
N LEU A 283 -3.10 3.54 0.40
CA LEU A 283 -1.68 3.47 0.75
C LEU A 283 -0.91 4.46 -0.11
N LEU A 284 -0.14 5.37 0.47
CA LEU A 284 0.70 6.30 -0.27
C LEU A 284 2.18 5.87 -0.25
N TRP A 285 2.75 5.67 -1.40
CA TRP A 285 4.19 5.53 -1.65
C TRP A 285 4.69 6.79 -2.37
N GLN A 286 5.49 7.61 -1.85
CA GLN A 286 5.94 7.80 -0.46
C GLN A 286 6.02 9.31 -0.19
N PRO A 287 5.88 9.78 1.05
CA PRO A 287 5.73 11.21 1.37
C PRO A 287 6.95 12.07 1.03
N GLY A 288 8.15 11.50 0.91
CA GLY A 288 9.35 12.24 0.48
C GLY A 288 9.30 12.81 -0.93
N ASN A 289 8.32 12.39 -1.74
CA ASN A 289 8.04 12.94 -3.07
C ASN A 289 6.96 14.03 -3.06
N LEU A 290 6.46 14.38 -1.88
CA LEU A 290 5.55 15.49 -1.65
C LEU A 290 6.33 16.73 -1.23
N LYS A 291 5.68 17.90 -1.26
CA LYS A 291 6.27 19.10 -0.69
C LYS A 291 6.49 18.92 0.81
N THR A 292 7.67 19.28 1.29
CA THR A 292 8.07 19.09 2.70
C THR A 292 7.24 19.90 3.68
N ASP A 293 6.70 21.06 3.24
CA ASP A 293 5.77 21.88 4.02
C ASP A 293 4.34 21.32 4.05
N GLN A 294 4.12 20.21 3.30
CA GLN A 294 2.87 19.46 3.21
C GLN A 294 1.66 20.26 2.69
N THR A 295 1.95 21.32 1.97
CA THR A 295 0.96 22.04 1.16
C THR A 295 0.75 21.36 -0.21
N ASP A 296 1.28 20.14 -0.40
CA ASP A 296 1.12 19.41 -1.66
C ASP A 296 -0.37 19.15 -1.95
N PRO A 297 -0.89 19.63 -3.07
CA PRO A 297 -2.32 19.49 -3.38
C PRO A 297 -2.77 18.03 -3.52
N ARG A 298 -1.85 17.10 -3.79
CA ARG A 298 -2.15 15.66 -3.83
C ARG A 298 -2.61 15.09 -2.47
N LEU A 299 -2.33 15.79 -1.35
CA LEU A 299 -2.81 15.43 -0.02
C LEU A 299 -4.26 15.86 0.25
N ILE A 300 -4.80 16.81 -0.51
CA ILE A 300 -6.15 17.35 -0.27
C ILE A 300 -7.21 16.24 -0.31
N PRO A 301 -7.29 15.40 -1.37
CA PRO A 301 -8.28 14.32 -1.40
C PRO A 301 -8.14 13.31 -0.25
N LEU A 302 -6.91 13.02 0.18
CA LEU A 302 -6.65 12.10 1.29
C LEU A 302 -7.15 12.67 2.63
N ARG A 303 -6.91 13.94 2.90
CA ARG A 303 -7.40 14.62 4.09
C ARG A 303 -8.92 14.67 4.12
N GLN A 304 -9.56 15.00 3.00
CA GLN A 304 -11.00 15.00 2.86
C GLN A 304 -11.62 13.63 3.15
N MET A 305 -11.02 12.56 2.63
CA MET A 305 -11.46 11.18 2.84
C MET A 305 -11.49 10.80 4.33
N ILE A 306 -10.51 11.23 5.12
CA ILE A 306 -10.43 10.91 6.56
C ILE A 306 -10.99 11.99 7.48
N GLY A 307 -11.53 13.09 6.93
CA GLY A 307 -12.11 14.19 7.72
C GLY A 307 -11.07 15.02 8.49
N SER A 308 -9.87 15.21 7.94
CA SER A 308 -8.75 15.93 8.60
C SER A 308 -8.33 17.20 7.85
#